data_551b9bca4b5db747443852fac89b925c
#
_entry.id   551b9bca4b5db747443852fac89b925c
#
_cell.length_a   1.000
_cell.length_b   1.000
_cell.length_c   1.000
_cell.angle_alpha   90.00
_cell.angle_beta   90.00
_cell.angle_gamma   90.00
#
_symmetry.space_group_name_H-M   'P 1'
#
loop_
_entity.id
_entity.type
_entity.pdbx_description
1 polymer ?
#
loop_
_entity_poly.entity_id
_entity_poly.type
_entity_poly.pdbx_seq_one_letter_code
_entity_poly.pdbx_strand_id
1 'polypeptide(L)'
;MNKILKIIGLVVLTSGLLGNVASAAATTSVTDKTGLTKAQEKIARIRNFTSAMEHRFDVIAGNLDSLAKRIENKIAELSQEGKDMTQAKAKLNDAKLKIQDAKVELTNLKQGVETMLTSSDPKKAFYNVRVKLVKNVMGKIKIAHQALVDTIKTIKQAGGAQGTGATTTSSGTSTAQ
;
A
#
# COMPACT_ATOMS: atom_id res chain seq x y z
N MET A 1 9.63 0.69 27.54
CA MET A 1 9.27 -0.42 26.64
C MET A 1 7.91 -0.31 25.93
N ASN A 2 7.09 0.74 26.17
CA ASN A 2 5.68 0.75 25.67
C ASN A 2 5.36 1.72 24.52
N LYS A 3 6.35 2.41 23.92
CA LYS A 3 6.08 3.37 22.82
C LYS A 3 6.00 2.73 21.43
N ILE A 4 6.59 1.55 21.26
CA ILE A 4 6.59 0.83 19.95
C ILE A 4 5.24 0.14 19.70
N LEU A 5 4.52 -0.24 20.78
CA LEU A 5 3.23 -0.95 20.65
C LEU A 5 2.10 -0.06 20.10
N LYS A 6 2.19 1.27 20.29
CA LYS A 6 1.16 2.22 19.82
C LYS A 6 1.16 2.45 18.30
N ILE A 7 2.26 2.09 17.62
CA ILE A 7 2.36 2.26 16.16
C ILE A 7 1.71 1.10 15.40
N ILE A 8 1.53 -0.06 16.06
CA ILE A 8 1.02 -1.29 15.45
C ILE A 8 -0.52 -1.36 15.43
N GLY A 9 -1.17 -0.60 16.32
CA GLY A 9 -2.63 -0.66 16.48
C GLY A 9 -3.45 -0.04 15.32
N LEU A 10 -2.82 0.62 14.37
CA LEU A 10 -3.55 1.38 13.32
C LEU A 10 -3.48 0.74 11.91
N VAL A 11 -2.92 -0.46 11.77
CA VAL A 11 -2.82 -1.16 10.46
C VAL A 11 -3.78 -2.34 10.37
N VAL A 12 -4.68 -2.52 11.34
CA VAL A 12 -5.86 -3.37 11.13
C VAL A 12 -6.91 -2.54 10.41
N LEU A 13 -6.59 -2.07 9.22
CA LEU A 13 -7.56 -1.55 8.28
C LEU A 13 -8.00 -2.68 7.37
N THR A 14 -9.03 -3.32 7.86
CA THR A 14 -10.24 -3.65 7.08
C THR A 14 -10.03 -4.42 5.80
N SER A 15 -9.69 -5.72 5.96
CA SER A 15 -10.09 -6.75 4.99
C SER A 15 -11.63 -6.91 4.90
N GLY A 16 -12.39 -5.98 5.46
CA GLY A 16 -13.84 -6.09 5.68
C GLY A 16 -14.71 -5.18 4.83
N LEU A 17 -14.22 -4.55 3.78
CA LEU A 17 -15.03 -3.60 2.97
C LEU A 17 -15.30 -4.08 1.55
N LEU A 18 -15.47 -5.39 1.36
CA LEU A 18 -16.09 -5.96 0.16
C LEU A 18 -17.53 -6.46 0.44
N GLY A 19 -18.13 -6.01 1.53
CA GLY A 19 -19.48 -6.35 1.88
C GLY A 19 -20.38 -5.13 1.92
N ASN A 20 -21.41 -5.12 1.10
CA ASN A 20 -22.57 -4.23 1.10
C ASN A 20 -22.34 -2.77 0.71
N VAL A 21 -22.25 -2.51 -0.60
CA VAL A 21 -22.98 -1.36 -1.13
C VAL A 21 -24.44 -1.77 -1.24
N ALA A 22 -25.12 -1.87 -0.09
CA ALA A 22 -26.56 -1.91 -0.08
C ALA A 22 -27.04 -0.60 -0.69
N SER A 23 -27.62 -0.72 -1.85
CA SER A 23 -28.40 0.24 -2.59
C SER A 23 -29.41 0.89 -1.64
N ALA A 24 -29.11 2.07 -1.14
CA ALA A 24 -30.16 2.99 -0.75
C ALA A 24 -30.72 3.54 -2.06
N ALA A 25 -31.68 2.83 -2.61
CA ALA A 25 -32.56 3.33 -3.65
C ALA A 25 -33.41 4.45 -3.02
N ALA A 26 -32.86 5.64 -2.95
CA ALA A 26 -33.67 6.84 -2.85
C ALA A 26 -34.32 7.02 -4.22
N THR A 27 -35.53 6.51 -4.36
CA THR A 27 -36.44 6.79 -5.45
C THR A 27 -36.88 8.24 -5.35
N THR A 28 -36.02 9.14 -5.81
CA THR A 28 -36.46 10.49 -6.20
C THR A 28 -36.50 10.45 -7.73
N SER A 29 -37.74 10.35 -8.23
CA SER A 29 -38.07 10.64 -9.61
C SER A 29 -37.88 12.14 -9.87
N VAL A 30 -36.62 12.56 -9.97
CA VAL A 30 -36.28 13.82 -10.62
C VAL A 30 -36.18 13.50 -12.09
N THR A 31 -37.17 13.92 -12.84
CA THR A 31 -37.16 14.00 -14.29
C THR A 31 -36.00 14.92 -14.67
N ASP A 32 -34.83 14.38 -14.82
CA ASP A 32 -33.63 15.13 -15.21
C ASP A 32 -33.76 15.43 -16.72
N LYS A 33 -33.95 16.72 -17.01
CA LYS A 33 -34.07 17.28 -18.38
C LYS A 33 -32.72 17.33 -19.11
N THR A 34 -31.77 16.48 -18.77
CA THR A 34 -30.55 16.33 -19.55
C THR A 34 -30.82 15.28 -20.63
N GLY A 35 -31.01 15.72 -21.87
CA GLY A 35 -31.26 14.86 -23.02
C GLY A 35 -30.09 13.93 -23.39
N LEU A 36 -29.47 13.32 -22.39
CA LEU A 36 -28.42 12.34 -22.56
C LEU A 36 -29.01 11.03 -23.07
N THR A 37 -28.42 10.48 -24.11
CA THR A 37 -28.78 9.14 -24.59
C THR A 37 -28.42 8.10 -23.51
N LYS A 38 -29.14 6.96 -23.47
CA LYS A 38 -28.85 5.85 -22.55
C LYS A 38 -27.36 5.39 -22.62
N ALA A 39 -26.70 5.60 -23.75
CA ALA A 39 -25.27 5.31 -23.94
C ALA A 39 -24.40 6.29 -23.15
N GLN A 40 -24.73 7.58 -23.21
CA GLN A 40 -24.02 8.64 -22.47
C GLN A 40 -24.15 8.49 -20.95
N GLU A 41 -25.34 8.11 -20.48
CA GLU A 41 -25.56 7.80 -19.05
C GLU A 41 -24.69 6.63 -18.58
N LYS A 42 -24.58 5.57 -19.39
CA LYS A 42 -23.71 4.44 -19.07
C LYS A 42 -22.23 4.85 -19.00
N ILE A 43 -21.77 5.65 -19.95
CA ILE A 43 -20.40 6.17 -19.98
C ILE A 43 -20.15 7.04 -18.74
N ALA A 44 -21.09 7.92 -18.37
CA ALA A 44 -20.97 8.74 -17.18
C ALA A 44 -20.89 7.90 -15.88
N ARG A 45 -21.69 6.85 -15.76
CA ARG A 45 -21.61 5.92 -14.60
C ARG A 45 -20.28 5.20 -14.54
N ILE A 46 -19.76 4.74 -15.67
CA ILE A 46 -18.45 4.10 -15.76
C ILE A 46 -17.35 5.08 -15.35
N ARG A 47 -17.39 6.32 -15.87
CA ARG A 47 -16.42 7.38 -15.50
C ARG A 47 -16.43 7.67 -14.01
N ASN A 48 -17.60 7.84 -13.42
CA ASN A 48 -17.72 8.10 -11.98
C ASN A 48 -17.17 6.95 -11.14
N PHE A 49 -17.45 5.71 -11.53
CA PHE A 49 -16.91 4.53 -10.85
C PHE A 49 -15.40 4.46 -10.95
N THR A 50 -14.83 4.65 -12.15
CA THR A 50 -13.37 4.58 -12.35
C THR A 50 -12.65 5.71 -11.63
N SER A 51 -13.17 6.95 -11.68
CA SER A 51 -12.61 8.08 -10.96
C SER A 51 -12.59 7.87 -9.43
N ALA A 52 -13.69 7.36 -8.87
CA ALA A 52 -13.75 7.03 -7.45
C ALA A 52 -12.72 5.96 -7.06
N MET A 53 -12.49 4.99 -7.93
CA MET A 53 -11.53 3.92 -7.71
C MET A 53 -10.08 4.42 -7.81
N GLU A 54 -9.78 5.25 -8.80
CA GLU A 54 -8.48 5.90 -8.96
C GLU A 54 -8.13 6.73 -7.74
N HIS A 55 -9.07 7.54 -7.27
CA HIS A 55 -8.88 8.34 -6.05
C HIS A 55 -8.57 7.45 -4.83
N ARG A 56 -9.26 6.34 -4.66
CA ARG A 56 -8.95 5.39 -3.57
C ARG A 56 -7.54 4.82 -3.68
N PHE A 57 -7.09 4.48 -4.86
CA PHE A 57 -5.74 3.97 -5.07
C PHE A 57 -4.67 5.04 -4.84
N ASP A 58 -4.92 6.29 -5.24
CA ASP A 58 -4.04 7.43 -4.95
C ASP A 58 -3.87 7.62 -3.43
N VAL A 59 -4.97 7.59 -2.68
CA VAL A 59 -4.93 7.67 -1.21
C VAL A 59 -4.15 6.53 -0.59
N ILE A 60 -4.36 5.29 -1.06
CA ILE A 60 -3.62 4.12 -0.55
C ILE A 60 -2.13 4.26 -0.86
N ALA A 61 -1.76 4.64 -2.08
CA ALA A 61 -0.36 4.85 -2.46
C ALA A 61 0.31 5.94 -1.60
N GLY A 62 -0.39 7.06 -1.35
CA GLY A 62 0.07 8.12 -0.45
C GLY A 62 0.25 7.66 1.00
N ASN A 63 -0.63 6.78 1.49
CA ASN A 63 -0.50 6.19 2.82
C ASN A 63 0.73 5.25 2.91
N LEU A 64 1.03 4.50 1.85
CA LEU A 64 2.24 3.66 1.80
C LEU A 64 3.51 4.51 1.82
N ASP A 65 3.56 5.64 1.09
CA ASP A 65 4.68 6.59 1.16
C ASP A 65 4.87 7.16 2.57
N SER A 66 3.76 7.58 3.19
CA SER A 66 3.77 8.12 4.54
C SER A 66 4.27 7.09 5.56
N LEU A 67 3.88 5.84 5.40
CA LEU A 67 4.36 4.73 6.23
C LEU A 67 5.86 4.48 5.99
N ALA A 68 6.31 4.47 4.73
CA ALA A 68 7.73 4.30 4.39
C ALA A 68 8.59 5.41 5.02
N LYS A 69 8.13 6.67 4.98
CA LYS A 69 8.81 7.80 5.62
C LYS A 69 8.89 7.65 7.15
N ARG A 70 7.82 7.19 7.79
CA ARG A 70 7.82 6.94 9.25
C ARG A 70 8.78 5.81 9.62
N ILE A 71 8.86 4.76 8.81
CA ILE A 71 9.81 3.66 8.98
C ILE A 71 11.24 4.17 8.81
N GLU A 72 11.50 5.02 7.82
CA GLU A 72 12.81 5.64 7.57
C GLU A 72 13.29 6.45 8.79
N ASN A 73 12.42 7.30 9.33
CA ASN A 73 12.71 8.08 10.53
C ASN A 73 13.04 7.17 11.73
N LYS A 74 12.30 6.06 11.89
CA LYS A 74 12.58 5.11 12.98
C LYS A 74 13.91 4.36 12.79
N ILE A 75 14.25 4.01 11.56
CA ILE A 75 15.56 3.44 11.25
C ILE A 75 16.69 4.42 11.56
N ALA A 76 16.53 5.71 11.24
CA ALA A 76 17.50 6.75 11.54
C ALA A 76 17.70 6.90 13.07
N GLU A 77 16.60 6.99 13.83
CA GLU A 77 16.62 7.05 15.30
C GLU A 77 17.40 5.87 15.91
N LEU A 78 17.05 4.65 15.50
CA LEU A 78 17.71 3.45 16.01
C LEU A 78 19.18 3.34 15.59
N SER A 79 19.54 3.85 14.40
CA SER A 79 20.93 3.94 13.97
C SER A 79 21.75 4.90 14.84
N GLN A 80 21.14 6.03 15.28
CA GLN A 80 21.76 6.98 16.21
C GLN A 80 21.93 6.37 17.60
N GLU A 81 21.05 5.45 18.01
CA GLU A 81 21.19 4.65 19.21
C GLU A 81 22.29 3.56 19.11
N GLY A 82 23.03 3.50 18.00
CA GLY A 82 24.11 2.52 17.77
C GLY A 82 23.63 1.14 17.32
N LYS A 83 22.37 0.98 16.92
CA LYS A 83 21.83 -0.29 16.45
C LYS A 83 22.15 -0.51 14.97
N ASP A 84 22.53 -1.72 14.60
CA ASP A 84 22.75 -2.06 13.17
C ASP A 84 21.40 -2.15 12.44
N MET A 85 21.14 -1.13 11.63
CA MET A 85 19.96 -1.02 10.78
C MET A 85 20.24 -1.30 9.30
N THR A 86 21.39 -1.84 8.95
CA THR A 86 21.80 -2.07 7.55
C THR A 86 20.76 -2.90 6.79
N GLN A 87 20.34 -4.01 7.36
CA GLN A 87 19.34 -4.88 6.73
C GLN A 87 17.96 -4.21 6.63
N ALA A 88 17.56 -3.45 7.65
CA ALA A 88 16.31 -2.71 7.62
C ALA A 88 16.31 -1.61 6.56
N LYS A 89 17.42 -0.89 6.37
CA LYS A 89 17.60 0.09 5.29
C LYS A 89 17.47 -0.55 3.91
N ALA A 90 18.10 -1.70 3.68
CA ALA A 90 18.00 -2.42 2.41
C ALA A 90 16.55 -2.84 2.10
N LYS A 91 15.84 -3.40 3.09
CA LYS A 91 14.42 -3.76 2.93
C LYS A 91 13.50 -2.56 2.73
N LEU A 92 13.77 -1.43 3.38
CA LEU A 92 13.02 -0.20 3.15
C LEU A 92 13.18 0.31 1.72
N ASN A 93 14.41 0.26 1.19
CA ASN A 93 14.66 0.64 -0.20
C ASN A 93 13.90 -0.26 -1.19
N ASP A 94 13.91 -1.57 -0.97
CA ASP A 94 13.10 -2.51 -1.77
C ASP A 94 11.60 -2.20 -1.67
N ALA A 95 11.09 -1.90 -0.47
CA ALA A 95 9.70 -1.50 -0.27
C ALA A 95 9.35 -0.20 -1.01
N LYS A 96 10.24 0.80 -1.01
CA LYS A 96 10.07 2.06 -1.77
C LYS A 96 9.98 1.81 -3.27
N LEU A 97 10.79 0.91 -3.82
CA LEU A 97 10.70 0.51 -5.24
C LEU A 97 9.35 -0.13 -5.55
N LYS A 98 8.84 -1.01 -4.68
CA LYS A 98 7.52 -1.64 -4.85
C LYS A 98 6.36 -0.63 -4.76
N ILE A 99 6.50 0.41 -3.93
CA ILE A 99 5.53 1.52 -3.90
C ILE A 99 5.56 2.27 -5.22
N GLN A 100 6.74 2.54 -5.77
CA GLN A 100 6.87 3.18 -7.08
C GLN A 100 6.26 2.35 -8.19
N ASP A 101 6.48 1.03 -8.21
CA ASP A 101 5.83 0.10 -9.13
C ASP A 101 4.30 0.17 -9.06
N ALA A 102 3.74 0.26 -7.85
CA ALA A 102 2.30 0.40 -7.67
C ALA A 102 1.76 1.72 -8.24
N LYS A 103 2.52 2.82 -8.11
CA LYS A 103 2.17 4.12 -8.69
C LYS A 103 2.25 4.12 -10.22
N VAL A 104 3.24 3.45 -10.80
CA VAL A 104 3.33 3.26 -12.26
C VAL A 104 2.11 2.49 -12.76
N GLU A 105 1.73 1.40 -12.09
CA GLU A 105 0.55 0.63 -12.49
C GLU A 105 -0.76 1.43 -12.33
N LEU A 106 -0.84 2.32 -11.33
CA LEU A 106 -1.97 3.24 -11.20
C LEU A 106 -2.02 4.25 -12.36
N THR A 107 -0.88 4.74 -12.82
CA THR A 107 -0.79 5.59 -14.02
C THR A 107 -1.28 4.84 -15.26
N ASN A 108 -0.87 3.58 -15.43
CA ASN A 108 -1.33 2.70 -16.50
C ASN A 108 -2.86 2.48 -16.44
N LEU A 109 -3.41 2.34 -15.24
CA LEU A 109 -4.86 2.25 -15.03
C LEU A 109 -5.58 3.51 -15.53
N LYS A 110 -5.09 4.71 -15.15
CA LYS A 110 -5.66 5.99 -15.59
C LYS A 110 -5.66 6.13 -17.10
N GLN A 111 -4.55 5.81 -17.75
CA GLN A 111 -4.45 5.81 -19.23
C GLN A 111 -5.38 4.78 -19.87
N GLY A 112 -5.48 3.58 -19.28
CA GLY A 112 -6.39 2.54 -19.76
C GLY A 112 -7.86 2.93 -19.67
N VAL A 113 -8.24 3.69 -18.63
CA VAL A 113 -9.60 4.24 -18.48
C VAL A 113 -9.91 5.25 -19.58
N GLU A 114 -9.01 6.17 -19.89
CA GLU A 114 -9.20 7.14 -20.99
C GLU A 114 -9.35 6.44 -22.34
N THR A 115 -8.49 5.47 -22.63
CA THR A 115 -8.59 4.66 -23.85
C THR A 115 -9.91 3.89 -23.91
N MET A 116 -10.39 3.37 -22.77
CA MET A 116 -11.67 2.68 -22.68
C MET A 116 -12.85 3.59 -23.03
N LEU A 117 -12.84 4.82 -22.53
CA LEU A 117 -13.95 5.77 -22.74
C LEU A 117 -14.10 6.19 -24.21
N THR A 118 -13.02 6.10 -25.00
CA THR A 118 -13.00 6.39 -26.44
C THR A 118 -13.18 5.16 -27.32
N SER A 119 -13.33 3.96 -26.73
CA SER A 119 -13.47 2.70 -27.44
C SER A 119 -14.82 2.57 -28.14
N SER A 120 -14.85 1.91 -29.31
CA SER A 120 -16.08 1.54 -30.03
C SER A 120 -16.94 0.51 -29.28
N ASP A 121 -16.34 -0.28 -28.38
CA ASP A 121 -17.04 -1.21 -27.47
C ASP A 121 -16.68 -0.91 -26.01
N PRO A 122 -17.33 0.09 -25.38
CA PRO A 122 -17.02 0.50 -24.01
C PRO A 122 -17.27 -0.61 -22.98
N LYS A 123 -18.19 -1.53 -23.22
CA LYS A 123 -18.51 -2.63 -22.31
C LYS A 123 -17.35 -3.63 -22.21
N LYS A 124 -16.80 -4.06 -23.33
CA LYS A 124 -15.65 -4.96 -23.39
C LYS A 124 -14.40 -4.29 -22.84
N ALA A 125 -14.20 -3.03 -23.21
CA ALA A 125 -13.09 -2.22 -22.71
C ALA A 125 -13.17 -2.05 -21.19
N PHE A 126 -14.34 -1.75 -20.61
CA PHE A 126 -14.55 -1.69 -19.17
C PHE A 126 -14.23 -2.99 -18.44
N TYR A 127 -14.66 -4.13 -19.00
CA TYR A 127 -14.30 -5.43 -18.44
C TYR A 127 -12.78 -5.62 -18.37
N ASN A 128 -12.07 -5.28 -19.44
CA ASN A 128 -10.61 -5.37 -19.49
C ASN A 128 -9.93 -4.46 -18.45
N VAL A 129 -10.38 -3.21 -18.33
CA VAL A 129 -9.88 -2.28 -17.32
C VAL A 129 -10.10 -2.85 -15.92
N ARG A 130 -11.33 -3.27 -15.60
CA ARG A 130 -11.67 -3.80 -14.29
C ARG A 130 -10.89 -5.07 -13.94
N VAL A 131 -10.82 -6.03 -14.85
CA VAL A 131 -10.21 -7.33 -14.54
C VAL A 131 -8.70 -7.28 -14.59
N LYS A 132 -8.10 -6.60 -15.58
CA LYS A 132 -6.64 -6.56 -15.73
C LYS A 132 -6.00 -5.47 -14.88
N LEU A 133 -6.36 -4.22 -15.14
CA LEU A 133 -5.64 -3.09 -14.54
C LEU A 133 -5.94 -2.93 -13.04
N VAL A 134 -7.20 -3.04 -12.63
CA VAL A 134 -7.54 -2.95 -11.19
C VAL A 134 -6.89 -4.07 -10.40
N LYS A 135 -6.93 -5.30 -10.92
CA LYS A 135 -6.29 -6.45 -10.28
C LYS A 135 -4.77 -6.26 -10.17
N ASN A 136 -4.13 -5.71 -11.21
CA ASN A 136 -2.69 -5.43 -11.20
C ASN A 136 -2.33 -4.37 -10.17
N VAL A 137 -3.04 -3.23 -10.15
CA VAL A 137 -2.82 -2.17 -9.14
C VAL A 137 -2.98 -2.72 -7.72
N MET A 138 -4.06 -3.46 -7.44
CA MET A 138 -4.26 -4.08 -6.13
C MET A 138 -3.14 -5.07 -5.77
N GLY A 139 -2.69 -5.86 -6.74
CA GLY A 139 -1.57 -6.80 -6.57
C GLY A 139 -0.28 -6.07 -6.18
N LYS A 140 0.07 -5.00 -6.89
CA LYS A 140 1.25 -4.18 -6.61
C LYS A 140 1.17 -3.48 -5.26
N ILE A 141 0.02 -2.92 -4.90
CA ILE A 141 -0.24 -2.31 -3.59
C ILE A 141 -0.02 -3.34 -2.46
N LYS A 142 -0.57 -4.55 -2.61
CA LYS A 142 -0.39 -5.63 -1.63
C LYS A 142 1.08 -6.02 -1.45
N ILE A 143 1.82 -6.12 -2.54
CA ILE A 143 3.26 -6.44 -2.51
C ILE A 143 4.04 -5.32 -1.80
N ALA A 144 3.77 -4.06 -2.11
CA ALA A 144 4.39 -2.90 -1.48
C ALA A 144 4.10 -2.86 0.04
N HIS A 145 2.85 -3.07 0.42
CA HIS A 145 2.46 -3.15 1.83
C HIS A 145 3.19 -4.29 2.56
N GLN A 146 3.26 -5.48 1.98
CA GLN A 146 3.97 -6.62 2.57
C GLN A 146 5.46 -6.31 2.78
N ALA A 147 6.11 -5.67 1.82
CA ALA A 147 7.51 -5.27 1.93
C ALA A 147 7.76 -4.29 3.10
N LEU A 148 6.84 -3.35 3.34
CA LEU A 148 6.89 -2.47 4.52
C LEU A 148 6.71 -3.25 5.83
N VAL A 149 5.78 -4.20 5.87
CA VAL A 149 5.59 -5.09 7.04
C VAL A 149 6.86 -5.88 7.34
N ASP A 150 7.53 -6.41 6.31
CA ASP A 150 8.75 -7.17 6.48
C ASP A 150 9.93 -6.29 6.91
N THR A 151 9.96 -5.03 6.48
CA THR A 151 10.91 -4.04 7.01
C THR A 151 10.69 -3.80 8.51
N ILE A 152 9.44 -3.64 8.96
CA ILE A 152 9.09 -3.44 10.36
C ILE A 152 9.50 -4.66 11.21
N LYS A 153 9.30 -5.88 10.71
CA LYS A 153 9.77 -7.10 11.38
C LYS A 153 11.29 -7.11 11.57
N THR A 154 12.03 -6.70 10.55
CA THR A 154 13.49 -6.60 10.61
C THR A 154 13.96 -5.58 11.63
N ILE A 155 13.30 -4.42 11.71
CA ILE A 155 13.58 -3.40 12.73
C ILE A 155 13.36 -3.96 14.13
N LYS A 156 12.27 -4.72 14.35
CA LYS A 156 11.99 -5.34 15.65
C LYS A 156 13.06 -6.36 16.04
N GLN A 157 13.51 -7.17 15.11
CA GLN A 157 14.57 -8.16 15.34
C GLN A 157 15.88 -7.47 15.71
N ALA A 158 16.32 -6.46 14.97
CA ALA A 158 17.52 -5.71 15.24
C ALA A 158 17.42 -4.89 16.55
N GLY A 159 16.23 -4.37 16.88
CA GLY A 159 15.99 -3.63 18.14
C GLY A 159 15.92 -4.53 19.38
N GLY A 160 15.58 -5.81 19.23
CA GLY A 160 15.44 -6.77 20.32
C GLY A 160 16.71 -7.58 20.64
N ALA A 161 17.69 -7.59 19.76
CA ALA A 161 18.88 -8.44 19.89
C ALA A 161 19.92 -7.96 20.94
N GLN A 162 19.71 -6.84 21.63
CA GLN A 162 20.63 -6.34 22.65
C GLN A 162 20.34 -6.86 24.07
N GLY A 163 19.75 -8.05 24.22
CA GLY A 163 19.41 -8.61 25.55
C GLY A 163 20.18 -9.86 25.96
N THR A 164 21.03 -10.43 25.10
CA THR A 164 21.87 -11.57 25.48
C THR A 164 23.34 -11.18 25.34
N GLY A 165 23.87 -10.59 26.41
CA GLY A 165 25.28 -10.30 26.55
C GLY A 165 26.09 -11.57 26.33
N ALA A 166 26.93 -11.56 25.31
CA ALA A 166 28.03 -12.49 25.20
C ALA A 166 29.03 -12.17 26.30
N THR A 167 28.91 -12.84 27.44
CA THR A 167 29.98 -12.92 28.42
C THR A 167 31.07 -13.80 27.80
N THR A 168 31.96 -13.20 27.04
CA THR A 168 33.22 -13.85 26.65
C THR A 168 34.07 -13.97 27.91
N THR A 169 33.97 -15.12 28.56
CA THR A 169 34.91 -15.53 29.60
C THR A 169 36.24 -15.76 28.89
N SER A 170 37.12 -14.79 28.99
CA SER A 170 38.55 -14.94 28.66
C SER A 170 39.15 -15.91 29.65
N SER A 171 39.29 -17.17 29.28
CA SER A 171 40.08 -18.15 30.01
C SER A 171 41.56 -17.82 29.82
N GLY A 172 42.16 -17.15 30.79
CA GLY A 172 43.57 -16.94 30.86
C GLY A 172 44.28 -18.29 31.00
N THR A 173 45.04 -18.66 30.03
CA THR A 173 45.99 -19.77 30.06
C THR A 173 47.21 -19.28 30.85
N SER A 174 47.28 -19.67 32.14
CA SER A 174 48.48 -19.55 32.93
C SER A 174 49.43 -20.68 32.57
N THR A 175 50.55 -20.37 31.92
CA THR A 175 51.67 -21.28 31.74
C THR A 175 52.58 -21.08 32.94
N ALA A 176 52.76 -22.14 33.72
CA ALA A 176 53.85 -22.25 34.69
C ALA A 176 54.67 -23.48 34.36
N GLN A 177 55.95 -23.23 34.11
CA GLN A 177 57.14 -24.09 34.26
C GLN A 177 57.05 -25.58 33.94
#